data_5884c487b9795cedbb590c44f44f1d79
#
_entry.id   5884c487b9795cedbb590c44f44f1d79
#
_cell.length_a   1.000
_cell.length_b   1.000
_cell.length_c   1.000
_cell.angle_alpha   90.00
_cell.angle_beta   90.00
_cell.angle_gamma   90.00
#
_symmetry.space_group_name_H-M   'P 1'
#
loop_
_entity.id
_entity.type
_entity.pdbx_description
1 polymer ?
#
loop_
_entity_poly.entity_id
_entity_poly.type
_entity_poly.pdbx_seq_one_letter_code
_entity_poly.pdbx_strand_id
1 'polypeptide(L)'
;MDSRLLKITDKIKDRKLRKKILEILENPTIKIGGETFSGIPINNAPASIRHHHNYPGGFIEHTLALYELSRSLSRIVRTVYNCRVNEDLVLCGVLLHDVFKPVTYAEKQGRYVPSRLAERVDHLTLASAEMMRRGFPLDAVHVVAASHGRQFGPIGPMTIEALICHLADEAEAKLNGETLNAARFMIRELFGKEPKQMTGSDAFSVVKAKVDGGWDAVRNYVTKSGLVAE
;
A
#
# COMPACT_ATOMS: atom_id res chain seq x y z
N MET A 1 7.34 -1.09 15.06
CA MET A 1 6.92 -0.32 13.87
C MET A 1 8.13 -0.01 12.98
N ASP A 2 7.98 -0.02 11.66
CA ASP A 2 9.05 0.29 10.70
C ASP A 2 9.52 1.75 10.87
N SER A 3 10.85 1.96 10.93
CA SER A 3 11.45 3.29 11.15
C SER A 3 11.17 4.29 10.01
N ARG A 4 10.88 3.79 8.80
CA ARG A 4 10.54 4.62 7.64
C ARG A 4 9.14 5.21 7.76
N LEU A 5 8.16 4.44 8.29
CA LEU A 5 6.81 4.95 8.58
C LEU A 5 6.86 5.99 9.72
N LEU A 6 7.70 5.76 10.73
CA LEU A 6 7.93 6.75 11.79
C LEU A 6 8.40 8.10 11.22
N LYS A 7 9.39 8.08 10.31
CA LYS A 7 9.90 9.29 9.65
C LYS A 7 8.82 10.05 8.86
N ILE A 8 7.84 9.34 8.28
CA ILE A 8 6.69 10.00 7.63
C ILE A 8 5.77 10.61 8.68
N THR A 9 5.47 9.86 9.74
CA THR A 9 4.61 10.33 10.84
C THR A 9 5.17 11.57 11.53
N ASP A 10 6.50 11.68 11.68
CA ASP A 10 7.17 12.85 12.28
C ASP A 10 7.00 14.15 11.47
N LYS A 11 6.63 14.06 10.20
CA LYS A 11 6.34 15.23 9.35
C LYS A 11 4.95 15.84 9.60
N ILE A 12 4.07 15.15 10.28
CA ILE A 12 2.73 15.63 10.64
C ILE A 12 2.88 16.70 11.74
N LYS A 13 2.42 17.91 11.45
CA LYS A 13 2.54 19.09 12.34
C LYS A 13 1.49 19.08 13.44
N ASP A 14 0.27 18.64 13.15
CA ASP A 14 -0.78 18.48 14.17
C ASP A 14 -0.41 17.34 15.12
N ARG A 15 0.00 17.69 16.33
CA ARG A 15 0.42 16.74 17.36
C ARG A 15 -0.69 15.78 17.78
N LYS A 16 -1.96 16.23 17.77
CA LYS A 16 -3.10 15.37 18.15
C LYS A 16 -3.38 14.34 17.06
N LEU A 17 -3.39 14.77 15.80
CA LEU A 17 -3.54 13.89 14.65
C LEU A 17 -2.39 12.88 14.59
N ARG A 18 -1.14 13.35 14.73
CA ARG A 18 0.04 12.49 14.74
C ARG A 18 -0.02 11.41 15.81
N LYS A 19 -0.40 11.77 17.05
CA LYS A 19 -0.55 10.81 18.15
C LYS A 19 -1.56 9.71 17.81
N LYS A 20 -2.73 10.06 17.28
CA LYS A 20 -3.77 9.10 16.91
C LYS A 20 -3.33 8.15 15.78
N ILE A 21 -2.59 8.67 14.79
CA ILE A 21 -2.02 7.86 13.70
C ILE A 21 -1.01 6.86 14.27
N LEU A 22 -0.10 7.31 15.13
CA LEU A 22 0.88 6.44 15.79
C LEU A 22 0.21 5.30 16.57
N GLU A 23 -0.83 5.59 17.36
CA GLU A 23 -1.57 4.58 18.11
C GLU A 23 -2.20 3.50 17.23
N ILE A 24 -2.63 3.85 16.01
CA ILE A 24 -3.14 2.85 15.04
C ILE A 24 -1.99 2.04 14.44
N LEU A 25 -0.92 2.71 13.99
CA LEU A 25 0.21 2.04 13.35
C LEU A 25 0.97 1.09 14.29
N GLU A 26 1.04 1.43 15.59
CA GLU A 26 1.67 0.58 16.60
C GLU A 26 0.85 -0.66 16.93
N ASN A 27 -0.47 -0.54 16.89
CA ASN A 27 -1.39 -1.63 17.21
C ASN A 27 -2.61 -1.63 16.28
N PRO A 28 -2.47 -2.08 15.03
CA PRO A 28 -3.55 -2.14 14.06
C PRO A 28 -4.50 -3.31 14.34
N THR A 29 -5.20 -3.26 15.45
CA THR A 29 -6.18 -4.27 15.83
C THR A 29 -7.60 -3.72 15.77
N ILE A 30 -8.56 -4.58 15.44
CA ILE A 30 -9.99 -4.28 15.43
C ILE A 30 -10.70 -5.15 16.46
N LYS A 31 -11.61 -4.56 17.21
CA LYS A 31 -12.49 -5.28 18.15
C LYS A 31 -13.94 -5.22 17.68
N ILE A 32 -14.52 -6.39 17.46
CA ILE A 32 -15.93 -6.52 17.04
C ILE A 32 -16.58 -7.62 17.87
N GLY A 33 -17.68 -7.33 18.56
CA GLY A 33 -18.46 -8.33 19.32
C GLY A 33 -17.64 -9.05 20.40
N GLY A 34 -16.64 -8.39 21.00
CA GLY A 34 -15.75 -9.00 22.00
C GLY A 34 -14.57 -9.76 21.43
N GLU A 35 -14.53 -10.04 20.11
CA GLU A 35 -13.41 -10.66 19.41
C GLU A 35 -12.37 -9.62 18.98
N THR A 36 -11.08 -9.96 19.06
CA THR A 36 -9.98 -9.10 18.60
C THR A 36 -9.35 -9.69 17.34
N PHE A 37 -9.25 -8.88 16.29
CA PHE A 37 -8.60 -9.23 15.01
C PHE A 37 -7.30 -8.46 14.88
N SER A 38 -6.17 -9.13 14.73
CA SER A 38 -4.83 -8.53 14.59
C SER A 38 -4.19 -8.79 13.21
N GLY A 39 -4.52 -9.91 12.58
CA GLY A 39 -4.02 -10.26 11.25
C GLY A 39 -2.51 -10.48 11.15
N ILE A 40 -1.95 -10.15 10.00
CA ILE A 40 -0.52 -10.28 9.69
C ILE A 40 0.23 -9.05 10.23
N PRO A 41 1.41 -9.21 10.86
CA PRO A 41 2.22 -8.07 11.26
C PRO A 41 2.52 -7.14 10.07
N ILE A 42 2.35 -5.82 10.24
CA ILE A 42 2.51 -4.81 9.16
C ILE A 42 3.83 -4.98 8.39
N ASN A 43 4.93 -5.25 9.09
CA ASN A 43 6.25 -5.40 8.47
C ASN A 43 6.35 -6.61 7.52
N ASN A 44 5.48 -7.58 7.67
CA ASN A 44 5.45 -8.81 6.85
C ASN A 44 4.24 -8.86 5.91
N ALA A 45 3.32 -7.90 6.03
CA ALA A 45 2.09 -7.91 5.26
C ALA A 45 2.31 -7.52 3.80
N PRO A 46 1.57 -8.12 2.85
CA PRO A 46 1.43 -7.60 1.51
C PRO A 46 0.48 -6.40 1.51
N ALA A 47 0.60 -5.50 0.52
CA ALA A 47 -0.42 -4.45 0.32
C ALA A 47 -1.66 -5.00 -0.39
N SER A 48 -1.49 -6.04 -1.22
CA SER A 48 -2.59 -6.76 -1.89
C SER A 48 -2.26 -8.25 -1.92
N ILE A 49 -3.27 -9.11 -1.93
CA ILE A 49 -3.06 -10.56 -2.04
C ILE A 49 -3.01 -11.06 -3.49
N ARG A 50 -3.36 -10.23 -4.48
CA ARG A 50 -3.49 -10.67 -5.88
C ARG A 50 -2.83 -9.75 -6.91
N HIS A 51 -2.77 -8.45 -6.66
CA HIS A 51 -2.45 -7.47 -7.70
C HIS A 51 -1.05 -6.90 -7.55
N HIS A 52 -0.89 -5.82 -6.79
CA HIS A 52 0.36 -5.12 -6.55
C HIS A 52 0.95 -5.50 -5.19
N HIS A 53 2.26 -5.38 -5.00
CA HIS A 53 2.93 -5.59 -3.71
C HIS A 53 2.46 -6.86 -2.96
N ASN A 54 2.23 -7.95 -3.69
CA ASN A 54 1.71 -9.20 -3.15
C ASN A 54 2.81 -10.14 -2.60
N TYR A 55 3.72 -9.55 -1.83
CA TYR A 55 4.88 -10.19 -1.21
C TYR A 55 5.09 -9.66 0.21
N PRO A 56 5.84 -10.38 1.08
CA PRO A 56 6.13 -9.92 2.44
C PRO A 56 6.81 -8.55 2.44
N GLY A 57 6.32 -7.64 3.29
CA GLY A 57 6.81 -6.25 3.35
C GLY A 57 6.25 -5.33 2.27
N GLY A 58 5.44 -5.86 1.34
CA GLY A 58 4.81 -5.09 0.26
C GLY A 58 3.95 -3.94 0.77
N PHE A 59 3.30 -4.08 1.93
CA PHE A 59 2.55 -2.99 2.57
C PHE A 59 3.44 -1.76 2.86
N ILE A 60 4.63 -1.99 3.40
CA ILE A 60 5.58 -0.90 3.69
C ILE A 60 6.05 -0.23 2.41
N GLU A 61 6.45 -1.04 1.41
CA GLU A 61 6.94 -0.55 0.13
C GLU A 61 5.89 0.30 -0.60
N HIS A 62 4.64 -0.19 -0.67
CA HIS A 62 3.50 0.56 -1.18
C HIS A 62 3.30 1.91 -0.46
N THR A 63 3.28 1.89 0.87
CA THR A 63 3.09 3.13 1.65
C THR A 63 4.20 4.14 1.40
N LEU A 64 5.45 3.70 1.24
CA LEU A 64 6.58 4.58 0.95
C LEU A 64 6.50 5.17 -0.46
N ALA A 65 6.17 4.37 -1.46
CA ALA A 65 6.00 4.83 -2.84
C ALA A 65 4.81 5.79 -2.97
N LEU A 66 3.69 5.46 -2.31
CA LEU A 66 2.52 6.33 -2.22
C LEU A 66 2.87 7.68 -1.56
N TYR A 67 3.69 7.68 -0.51
CA TYR A 67 4.17 8.90 0.13
C TYR A 67 4.92 9.81 -0.85
N GLU A 68 5.87 9.28 -1.61
CA GLU A 68 6.65 10.07 -2.56
C GLU A 68 5.78 10.63 -3.70
N LEU A 69 4.84 9.83 -4.20
CA LEU A 69 3.92 10.26 -5.26
C LEU A 69 2.94 11.32 -4.76
N SER A 70 2.36 11.13 -3.57
CA SER A 70 1.45 12.10 -2.94
C SER A 70 2.14 13.45 -2.69
N ARG A 71 3.41 13.45 -2.27
CA ARG A 71 4.21 14.68 -2.13
C ARG A 71 4.40 15.39 -3.47
N SER A 72 4.69 14.64 -4.52
CA SER A 72 4.87 15.18 -5.86
C SER A 72 3.58 15.83 -6.37
N LEU A 73 2.43 15.17 -6.20
CA LEU A 73 1.12 15.72 -6.55
C LEU A 73 0.78 16.96 -5.70
N SER A 74 1.02 16.91 -4.38
CA SER A 74 0.82 18.07 -3.49
C SER A 74 1.66 19.27 -3.92
N ARG A 75 2.90 19.04 -4.33
CA ARG A 75 3.78 20.09 -4.87
C ARG A 75 3.20 20.70 -6.15
N ILE A 76 2.76 19.88 -7.11
CA ILE A 76 2.13 20.36 -8.35
C ILE A 76 0.91 21.22 -8.04
N VAL A 77 0.02 20.76 -7.15
CA VAL A 77 -1.18 21.51 -6.75
C VAL A 77 -0.82 22.89 -6.19
N ARG A 78 0.22 22.96 -5.36
CA ARG A 78 0.64 24.25 -4.78
C ARG A 78 1.38 25.14 -5.76
N THR A 79 2.28 24.61 -6.59
CA THR A 79 3.19 25.44 -7.40
C THR A 79 2.64 25.77 -8.77
N VAL A 80 1.83 24.89 -9.37
CA VAL A 80 1.25 25.09 -10.70
C VAL A 80 -0.14 25.71 -10.62
N TYR A 81 -0.97 25.18 -9.69
CA TYR A 81 -2.37 25.60 -9.55
C TYR A 81 -2.59 26.65 -8.44
N ASN A 82 -1.53 27.02 -7.72
CA ASN A 82 -1.56 28.00 -6.62
C ASN A 82 -2.67 27.69 -5.59
N CYS A 83 -2.90 26.40 -5.30
CA CYS A 83 -3.92 25.94 -4.38
C CYS A 83 -3.29 25.39 -3.10
N ARG A 84 -3.89 25.71 -1.95
CA ARG A 84 -3.41 25.21 -0.66
C ARG A 84 -3.75 23.73 -0.50
N VAL A 85 -2.82 22.98 0.09
CA VAL A 85 -2.98 21.56 0.46
C VAL A 85 -2.66 21.40 1.93
N ASN A 86 -3.52 20.73 2.67
CA ASN A 86 -3.25 20.33 4.05
C ASN A 86 -2.40 19.05 4.04
N GLU A 87 -1.09 19.20 4.15
CA GLU A 87 -0.12 18.10 4.12
C GLU A 87 -0.38 17.05 5.21
N ASP A 88 -0.86 17.47 6.39
CA ASP A 88 -1.15 16.54 7.49
C ASP A 88 -2.28 15.59 7.15
N LEU A 89 -3.30 16.05 6.41
CA LEU A 89 -4.40 15.21 5.92
C LEU A 89 -3.92 14.25 4.82
N VAL A 90 -3.07 14.73 3.90
CA VAL A 90 -2.45 13.85 2.88
C VAL A 90 -1.65 12.75 3.55
N LEU A 91 -0.79 13.10 4.53
CA LEU A 91 0.01 12.12 5.27
C LEU A 91 -0.85 11.14 6.08
N CYS A 92 -1.98 11.61 6.62
CA CYS A 92 -2.96 10.75 7.28
C CYS A 92 -3.52 9.69 6.30
N GLY A 93 -3.94 10.12 5.11
CA GLY A 93 -4.40 9.21 4.05
C GLY A 93 -3.35 8.19 3.66
N VAL A 94 -2.11 8.65 3.35
CA VAL A 94 -0.98 7.79 3.00
C VAL A 94 -0.73 6.70 4.05
N LEU A 95 -0.76 7.06 5.34
CA LEU A 95 -0.42 6.14 6.43
C LEU A 95 -1.56 5.20 6.81
N LEU A 96 -2.83 5.62 6.63
CA LEU A 96 -3.96 4.90 7.21
C LEU A 96 -4.93 4.27 6.21
N HIS A 97 -4.90 4.61 4.89
CA HIS A 97 -5.89 4.07 3.94
C HIS A 97 -5.91 2.53 3.93
N ASP A 98 -4.76 1.91 3.96
CA ASP A 98 -4.58 0.46 3.89
C ASP A 98 -4.20 -0.20 5.23
N VAL A 99 -4.12 0.54 6.32
CA VAL A 99 -3.58 0.07 7.61
C VAL A 99 -4.29 -1.17 8.17
N PHE A 100 -5.55 -1.39 7.80
CA PHE A 100 -6.32 -2.56 8.19
C PHE A 100 -6.36 -3.69 7.14
N LYS A 101 -5.74 -3.53 5.96
CA LYS A 101 -5.55 -4.66 5.03
C LYS A 101 -4.87 -5.86 5.69
N PRO A 102 -3.76 -5.68 6.45
CA PRO A 102 -3.13 -6.78 7.17
C PRO A 102 -4.08 -7.54 8.09
N VAL A 103 -5.06 -6.86 8.72
CA VAL A 103 -6.07 -7.48 9.60
C VAL A 103 -7.09 -8.31 8.80
N THR A 104 -7.31 -7.95 7.54
CA THR A 104 -8.20 -8.68 6.64
C THR A 104 -7.53 -9.86 5.93
N TYR A 105 -6.24 -10.11 6.18
CA TYR A 105 -5.48 -11.19 5.56
C TYR A 105 -5.10 -12.27 6.57
N ALA A 106 -4.95 -13.49 6.06
CA ALA A 106 -4.39 -14.63 6.77
C ALA A 106 -3.34 -15.33 5.88
N GLU A 107 -2.38 -16.00 6.49
CA GLU A 107 -1.44 -16.84 5.78
C GLU A 107 -1.87 -18.30 5.89
N LYS A 108 -1.97 -19.00 4.75
CA LYS A 108 -2.24 -20.43 4.68
C LYS A 108 -1.28 -21.07 3.69
N GLN A 109 -0.51 -22.04 4.15
CA GLN A 109 0.44 -22.80 3.30
C GLN A 109 1.39 -21.89 2.49
N GLY A 110 1.93 -20.85 3.11
CA GLY A 110 2.83 -19.88 2.47
C GLY A 110 2.16 -18.93 1.47
N ARG A 111 0.84 -18.84 1.47
CA ARG A 111 0.05 -17.93 0.61
C ARG A 111 -0.81 -17.01 1.45
N TYR A 112 -0.94 -15.77 1.00
CA TYR A 112 -1.89 -14.83 1.58
C TYR A 112 -3.30 -15.09 1.06
N VAL A 113 -4.26 -15.16 1.95
CA VAL A 113 -5.68 -15.39 1.65
C VAL A 113 -6.55 -14.40 2.44
N PRO A 114 -7.79 -14.12 1.99
CA PRO A 114 -8.73 -13.36 2.79
C PRO A 114 -8.99 -14.05 4.14
N SER A 115 -9.02 -13.27 5.22
CA SER A 115 -9.44 -13.76 6.53
C SER A 115 -10.98 -13.82 6.62
N ARG A 116 -11.51 -14.48 7.66
CA ARG A 116 -12.95 -14.46 7.97
C ARG A 116 -13.51 -13.03 8.09
N LEU A 117 -12.71 -12.07 8.55
CA LEU A 117 -13.11 -10.67 8.64
C LEU A 117 -13.29 -10.06 7.25
N ALA A 118 -12.35 -10.31 6.33
CA ALA A 118 -12.41 -9.78 4.95
C ALA A 118 -13.64 -10.24 4.16
N GLU A 119 -14.18 -11.42 4.49
CA GLU A 119 -15.40 -11.92 3.85
C GLU A 119 -16.66 -11.15 4.24
N ARG A 120 -16.60 -10.27 5.23
CA ARG A 120 -17.75 -9.59 5.83
C ARG A 120 -17.63 -8.07 5.84
N VAL A 121 -16.42 -7.54 6.01
CA VAL A 121 -16.18 -6.10 6.10
C VAL A 121 -14.89 -5.76 5.36
N ASP A 122 -14.93 -4.76 4.49
CA ASP A 122 -13.73 -4.27 3.81
C ASP A 122 -12.86 -3.40 4.74
N HIS A 123 -11.58 -3.27 4.38
CA HIS A 123 -10.58 -2.56 5.19
C HIS A 123 -10.83 -1.05 5.31
N LEU A 124 -11.46 -0.39 4.32
CA LEU A 124 -11.77 1.04 4.40
C LEU A 124 -12.94 1.31 5.36
N THR A 125 -13.93 0.42 5.36
CA THR A 125 -15.01 0.46 6.36
C THR A 125 -14.43 0.28 7.78
N LEU A 126 -13.53 -0.67 7.97
CA LEU A 126 -12.84 -0.86 9.25
C LEU A 126 -12.02 0.36 9.65
N ALA A 127 -11.24 0.93 8.73
CA ALA A 127 -10.44 2.13 8.97
C ALA A 127 -11.32 3.32 9.36
N SER A 128 -12.38 3.58 8.61
CA SER A 128 -13.32 4.68 8.87
C SER A 128 -13.99 4.53 10.23
N ALA A 129 -14.49 3.33 10.56
CA ALA A 129 -15.13 3.05 11.84
C ALA A 129 -14.17 3.27 13.02
N GLU A 130 -12.93 2.75 12.92
CA GLU A 130 -11.93 2.87 13.97
C GLU A 130 -11.44 4.31 14.12
N MET A 131 -11.26 5.05 13.04
CA MET A 131 -10.92 6.46 13.08
C MET A 131 -12.02 7.31 13.73
N MET A 132 -13.30 7.07 13.38
CA MET A 132 -14.44 7.73 14.03
C MET A 132 -14.49 7.40 15.52
N ARG A 133 -14.31 6.14 15.90
CA ARG A 133 -14.29 5.71 17.31
C ARG A 133 -13.17 6.40 18.10
N ARG A 134 -12.03 6.68 17.49
CA ARG A 134 -10.88 7.39 18.09
C ARG A 134 -11.00 8.92 17.99
N GLY A 135 -12.10 9.44 17.43
CA GLY A 135 -12.37 10.89 17.32
C GLY A 135 -11.40 11.60 16.38
N PHE A 136 -11.07 11.01 15.24
CA PHE A 136 -10.35 11.71 14.16
C PHE A 136 -11.22 12.84 13.59
N PRO A 137 -10.60 13.94 13.05
CA PRO A 137 -11.33 14.96 12.32
C PRO A 137 -12.06 14.37 11.10
N LEU A 138 -13.20 14.96 10.74
CA LEU A 138 -14.02 14.50 9.60
C LEU A 138 -13.21 14.41 8.30
N ASP A 139 -12.41 15.44 8.00
CA ASP A 139 -11.61 15.47 6.77
C ASP A 139 -10.54 14.37 6.75
N ALA A 140 -9.96 14.01 7.90
CA ALA A 140 -9.03 12.89 8.00
C ALA A 140 -9.72 11.54 7.72
N VAL A 141 -10.93 11.34 8.26
CA VAL A 141 -11.75 10.16 7.96
C VAL A 141 -12.11 10.12 6.47
N HIS A 142 -12.48 11.27 5.88
CA HIS A 142 -12.83 11.36 4.47
C HIS A 142 -11.67 11.00 3.55
N VAL A 143 -10.46 11.51 3.82
CA VAL A 143 -9.27 11.19 3.00
C VAL A 143 -9.02 9.69 2.96
N VAL A 144 -9.16 8.99 4.08
CA VAL A 144 -9.00 7.53 4.16
C VAL A 144 -10.16 6.81 3.47
N ALA A 145 -11.40 7.15 3.77
CA ALA A 145 -12.58 6.51 3.20
C ALA A 145 -12.68 6.65 1.67
N ALA A 146 -12.13 7.74 1.11
CA ALA A 146 -12.20 8.07 -0.31
C ALA A 146 -10.98 7.59 -1.12
N SER A 147 -9.97 6.97 -0.49
CA SER A 147 -8.70 6.61 -1.13
C SER A 147 -8.87 5.70 -2.36
N HIS A 148 -9.79 4.76 -2.34
CA HIS A 148 -10.07 3.87 -3.48
C HIS A 148 -11.16 4.39 -4.43
N GLY A 149 -11.61 5.65 -4.27
CA GLY A 149 -12.65 6.26 -5.10
C GLY A 149 -14.01 5.56 -5.03
N ARG A 150 -14.95 5.97 -5.88
CA ARG A 150 -16.32 5.42 -5.88
C ARG A 150 -16.43 3.99 -6.39
N GLN A 151 -15.47 3.56 -7.20
CA GLN A 151 -15.54 2.24 -7.83
C GLN A 151 -15.19 1.12 -6.85
N PHE A 152 -14.25 1.36 -5.93
CA PHE A 152 -13.73 0.35 -5.03
C PHE A 152 -13.76 0.75 -3.55
N GLY A 153 -14.28 1.94 -3.23
CA GLY A 153 -14.40 2.46 -1.89
C GLY A 153 -15.80 2.96 -1.55
N PRO A 154 -16.06 3.27 -0.28
CA PRO A 154 -17.40 3.69 0.19
C PRO A 154 -17.82 5.06 -0.35
N ILE A 155 -16.89 5.95 -0.69
CA ILE A 155 -17.15 7.31 -1.18
C ILE A 155 -16.05 7.78 -2.13
N GLY A 156 -16.39 8.66 -3.09
CA GLY A 156 -15.40 9.33 -3.93
C GLY A 156 -14.73 10.52 -3.25
N PRO A 157 -13.54 10.95 -3.72
CA PRO A 157 -12.82 12.09 -3.15
C PRO A 157 -13.56 13.40 -3.40
N MET A 158 -13.84 14.15 -2.31
CA MET A 158 -14.52 15.43 -2.30
C MET A 158 -13.64 16.59 -1.82
N THR A 159 -12.38 16.30 -1.45
CA THR A 159 -11.36 17.30 -1.10
C THR A 159 -10.11 17.09 -1.93
N ILE A 160 -9.28 18.14 -2.01
CA ILE A 160 -8.02 18.07 -2.78
C ILE A 160 -7.08 17.01 -2.18
N GLU A 161 -7.03 16.92 -0.86
CA GLU A 161 -6.21 15.95 -0.14
C GLU A 161 -6.66 14.51 -0.42
N ALA A 162 -7.96 14.26 -0.42
CA ALA A 162 -8.54 12.97 -0.75
C ALA A 162 -8.27 12.61 -2.23
N LEU A 163 -8.40 13.57 -3.14
CA LEU A 163 -8.09 13.36 -4.55
C LEU A 163 -6.60 13.05 -4.78
N ILE A 164 -5.70 13.76 -4.09
CA ILE A 164 -4.26 13.48 -4.15
C ILE A 164 -3.97 12.06 -3.69
N CYS A 165 -4.52 11.64 -2.55
CA CYS A 165 -4.31 10.28 -2.03
C CYS A 165 -4.87 9.23 -2.98
N HIS A 166 -6.09 9.42 -3.51
CA HIS A 166 -6.72 8.51 -4.46
C HIS A 166 -5.89 8.32 -5.73
N LEU A 167 -5.51 9.42 -6.39
CA LEU A 167 -4.74 9.37 -7.63
C LEU A 167 -3.34 8.78 -7.41
N ALA A 168 -2.71 9.09 -6.28
CA ALA A 168 -1.42 8.52 -5.93
C ALA A 168 -1.50 7.02 -5.69
N ASP A 169 -2.52 6.55 -4.98
CA ASP A 169 -2.75 5.12 -4.70
C ASP A 169 -3.00 4.34 -6.00
N GLU A 170 -3.92 4.82 -6.84
CA GLU A 170 -4.23 4.19 -8.13
C GLU A 170 -2.99 4.11 -9.04
N ALA A 171 -2.25 5.21 -9.19
CA ALA A 171 -1.09 5.25 -10.05
C ALA A 171 0.05 4.35 -9.54
N GLU A 172 0.29 4.34 -8.22
CA GLU A 172 1.33 3.53 -7.60
C GLU A 172 1.01 2.04 -7.67
N ALA A 173 -0.20 1.66 -7.30
CA ALA A 173 -0.67 0.28 -7.37
C ALA A 173 -0.59 -0.27 -8.81
N LYS A 174 -0.94 0.54 -9.80
CA LYS A 174 -0.84 0.19 -11.21
C LYS A 174 0.61 0.06 -11.67
N LEU A 175 1.48 1.00 -11.31
CA LEU A 175 2.90 0.96 -11.66
C LEU A 175 3.57 -0.32 -11.16
N ASN A 176 3.40 -0.66 -9.88
CA ASN A 176 3.96 -1.87 -9.32
C ASN A 176 3.32 -3.14 -9.90
N GLY A 177 2.00 -3.19 -10.00
CA GLY A 177 1.26 -4.34 -10.50
C GLY A 177 1.61 -4.69 -11.95
N GLU A 178 1.66 -3.73 -12.85
CA GLU A 178 2.05 -3.94 -14.26
C GLU A 178 3.51 -4.37 -14.38
N THR A 179 4.41 -3.80 -13.58
CA THR A 179 5.82 -4.21 -13.56
C THR A 179 5.98 -5.65 -13.07
N LEU A 180 5.27 -6.04 -12.01
CA LEU A 180 5.25 -7.43 -11.52
C LEU A 180 4.73 -8.39 -12.59
N ASN A 181 3.65 -8.04 -13.29
CA ASN A 181 3.06 -8.85 -14.34
C ASN A 181 4.02 -9.02 -15.53
N ALA A 182 4.66 -7.93 -15.96
CA ALA A 182 5.65 -7.96 -17.03
C ALA A 182 6.84 -8.85 -16.66
N ALA A 183 7.39 -8.71 -15.46
CA ALA A 183 8.50 -9.55 -14.99
C ALA A 183 8.12 -11.03 -14.89
N ARG A 184 6.94 -11.36 -14.34
CA ARG A 184 6.44 -12.74 -14.31
C ARG A 184 6.27 -13.33 -15.71
N PHE A 185 5.72 -12.56 -16.63
CA PHE A 185 5.62 -12.98 -18.03
C PHE A 185 7.00 -13.34 -18.60
N MET A 186 7.99 -12.47 -18.46
CA MET A 186 9.36 -12.71 -18.97
C MET A 186 10.00 -13.95 -18.34
N ILE A 187 9.81 -14.15 -17.03
CA ILE A 187 10.34 -15.34 -16.33
C ILE A 187 9.68 -16.61 -16.86
N ARG A 188 8.36 -16.61 -17.02
CA ARG A 188 7.64 -17.77 -17.57
C ARG A 188 8.08 -18.12 -19.00
N GLU A 189 8.25 -17.12 -19.86
CA GLU A 189 8.73 -17.32 -21.24
C GLU A 189 10.12 -17.97 -21.27
N LEU A 190 11.03 -17.60 -20.36
CA LEU A 190 12.39 -18.09 -20.34
C LEU A 190 12.58 -19.43 -19.62
N PHE A 191 11.80 -19.67 -18.57
CA PHE A 191 12.02 -20.79 -17.65
C PHE A 191 10.83 -21.76 -17.55
N GLY A 192 9.68 -21.42 -18.14
CA GLY A 192 8.46 -22.21 -18.02
C GLY A 192 7.90 -22.34 -16.61
N LYS A 193 8.37 -21.52 -15.68
CA LYS A 193 8.06 -21.59 -14.23
C LYS A 193 7.68 -20.22 -13.71
N GLU A 194 6.85 -20.17 -12.65
CA GLU A 194 6.59 -18.95 -11.89
C GLU A 194 7.76 -18.67 -10.92
N PRO A 195 8.07 -17.40 -10.65
CA PRO A 195 9.02 -17.06 -9.61
C PRO A 195 8.49 -17.50 -8.24
N LYS A 196 9.38 -18.01 -7.37
CA LYS A 196 9.02 -18.45 -6.01
C LYS A 196 8.46 -17.29 -5.18
N GLN A 197 9.17 -16.21 -5.19
CA GLN A 197 8.81 -14.96 -4.53
C GLN A 197 9.55 -13.84 -5.26
N MET A 198 8.86 -12.78 -5.61
CA MET A 198 9.44 -11.66 -6.35
C MET A 198 8.94 -10.35 -5.73
N THR A 199 9.88 -9.51 -5.30
CA THR A 199 9.61 -8.17 -4.78
C THR A 199 9.42 -7.16 -5.92
N GLY A 200 8.98 -5.94 -5.60
CA GLY A 200 8.95 -4.83 -6.55
C GLY A 200 10.34 -4.56 -7.13
N SER A 201 11.37 -4.52 -6.30
CA SER A 201 12.76 -4.31 -6.73
C SER A 201 13.22 -5.36 -7.74
N ASP A 202 12.90 -6.64 -7.51
CA ASP A 202 13.21 -7.72 -8.44
C ASP A 202 12.50 -7.51 -9.78
N ALA A 203 11.21 -7.17 -9.73
CA ALA A 203 10.40 -6.96 -10.94
C ALA A 203 10.94 -5.80 -11.79
N PHE A 204 11.25 -4.67 -11.18
CA PHE A 204 11.88 -3.53 -11.87
C PHE A 204 13.24 -3.90 -12.45
N SER A 205 14.04 -4.70 -11.73
CA SER A 205 15.35 -5.17 -12.21
C SER A 205 15.22 -6.12 -13.40
N VAL A 206 14.25 -7.03 -13.41
CA VAL A 206 13.94 -7.91 -14.54
C VAL A 206 13.55 -7.10 -15.78
N VAL A 207 12.63 -6.12 -15.63
CA VAL A 207 12.21 -5.25 -16.73
C VAL A 207 13.38 -4.42 -17.24
N LYS A 208 14.19 -3.85 -16.35
CA LYS A 208 15.41 -3.11 -16.72
C LYS A 208 16.40 -3.98 -17.46
N ALA A 209 16.69 -5.19 -16.99
CA ALA A 209 17.59 -6.13 -17.67
C ALA A 209 17.13 -6.41 -19.12
N LYS A 210 15.80 -6.54 -19.34
CA LYS A 210 15.24 -6.72 -20.69
C LYS A 210 15.54 -5.54 -21.60
N VAL A 211 15.43 -4.31 -21.09
CA VAL A 211 15.69 -3.06 -21.85
C VAL A 211 17.17 -2.93 -22.15
N ASP A 212 18.04 -3.19 -21.17
CA ASP A 212 19.48 -2.95 -21.28
C ASP A 212 20.24 -4.02 -22.11
N GLY A 213 19.81 -5.28 -22.05
CA GLY A 213 20.57 -6.40 -22.64
C GLY A 213 19.71 -7.57 -23.16
N GLY A 214 18.43 -7.33 -23.40
CA GLY A 214 17.54 -8.33 -24.02
C GLY A 214 17.26 -9.56 -23.13
N TRP A 215 16.88 -10.66 -23.78
CA TRP A 215 16.49 -11.89 -23.09
C TRP A 215 17.65 -12.56 -22.34
N ASP A 216 18.88 -12.45 -22.83
CA ASP A 216 20.05 -13.03 -22.17
C ASP A 216 20.36 -12.32 -20.85
N ALA A 217 20.19 -11.00 -20.78
CA ALA A 217 20.35 -10.25 -19.54
C ALA A 217 19.25 -10.61 -18.53
N VAL A 218 18.01 -10.83 -18.97
CA VAL A 218 16.92 -11.33 -18.08
C VAL A 218 17.29 -12.71 -17.54
N ARG A 219 17.71 -13.64 -18.41
CA ARG A 219 18.13 -15.00 -17.99
C ARG A 219 19.23 -14.93 -16.92
N ASN A 220 20.26 -14.15 -17.18
CA ASN A 220 21.40 -13.98 -16.27
C ASN A 220 20.97 -13.41 -14.91
N TYR A 221 20.11 -12.37 -14.91
CA TYR A 221 19.60 -11.77 -13.68
C TYR A 221 18.77 -12.77 -12.87
N VAL A 222 17.80 -13.43 -13.50
CA VAL A 222 16.89 -14.38 -12.83
C VAL A 222 17.64 -15.57 -12.24
N THR A 223 18.61 -16.12 -12.98
CA THR A 223 19.47 -17.23 -12.48
C THR A 223 20.32 -16.77 -11.29
N LYS A 224 20.97 -15.60 -11.41
CA LYS A 224 21.83 -15.06 -10.35
C LYS A 224 21.07 -14.70 -9.07
N SER A 225 19.84 -14.18 -9.20
CA SER A 225 19.01 -13.79 -8.07
C SER A 225 18.23 -14.96 -7.42
N GLY A 226 18.25 -16.16 -8.05
CA GLY A 226 17.53 -17.33 -7.53
C GLY A 226 16.00 -17.20 -7.52
N LEU A 227 15.45 -16.32 -8.36
CA LEU A 227 14.00 -16.12 -8.46
C LEU A 227 13.22 -17.36 -8.92
N VAL A 228 13.88 -18.24 -9.64
CA VAL A 228 13.36 -19.54 -10.08
C VAL A 228 14.17 -20.65 -9.43
N ALA A 229 13.47 -21.70 -8.93
CA ALA A 229 14.15 -22.91 -8.46
C ALA A 229 14.76 -23.65 -9.64
N GLU A 230 15.95 -24.23 -9.45
CA GLU A 230 16.56 -25.19 -10.37
C GLU A 230 15.64 -26.38 -10.66
#